data_59cfd0c5a7b54df88c3aef81e39dcf0f
#
_entry.id   59cfd0c5a7b54df88c3aef81e39dcf0f
#
_cell.length_a   1.000
_cell.length_b   1.000
_cell.length_c   1.000
_cell.angle_alpha   90.00
_cell.angle_beta   90.00
_cell.angle_gamma   90.00
#
_symmetry.space_group_name_H-M   'P 1'
#
loop_
_entity.id
_entity.type
_entity.pdbx_description
1 polymer ?
#
loop_
_entity_poly.entity_id
_entity_poly.type
_entity_poly.pdbx_seq_one_letter_code
_entity_poly.pdbx_strand_id
1 'polypeptide(L)'
;MEVKNATVFITGASRGLGLEFAREAVRRGAKKVYAGMRNITGFNEPGISPIQIDVTDRASIAAAAKVAADTTLLINNAGIAALIEGPLAVDTETQSQQMFDTNYYGVVRVSQAFEGVLTIKSHAAIINVLSDIVWLPRPYLTPYAASKAAAWSFTNQLRFHLKERNIHVLGLHVGFVDTDLTKGIDVPKASPNDVVRKTYDALAAGKSEVMADKGTAVLKSTLAAEVPGYIVPPDGV
;
A
#
# COMPACT_ATOMS: atom_id res chain seq x y z
N MET A 1 -5.45 -9.91 13.21
CA MET A 1 -5.80 -8.63 13.90
C MET A 1 -7.12 -8.13 13.36
N GLU A 2 -8.08 -7.76 14.23
CA GLU A 2 -9.34 -7.13 13.81
C GLU A 2 -9.20 -5.62 13.72
N VAL A 3 -9.94 -4.99 12.78
CA VAL A 3 -9.99 -3.53 12.64
C VAL A 3 -10.84 -2.89 13.76
N LYS A 4 -11.82 -3.63 14.27
CA LYS A 4 -12.63 -3.19 15.39
C LYS A 4 -11.74 -2.81 16.59
N ASN A 5 -11.96 -1.63 17.14
CA ASN A 5 -11.18 -1.04 18.23
C ASN A 5 -9.70 -0.71 17.90
N ALA A 6 -9.26 -0.88 16.65
CA ALA A 6 -7.93 -0.45 16.22
C ALA A 6 -7.84 1.07 16.10
N THR A 7 -6.64 1.62 16.32
CA THR A 7 -6.26 2.96 15.85
C THR A 7 -5.51 2.79 14.54
N VAL A 8 -6.08 3.28 13.45
CA VAL A 8 -5.58 3.07 12.09
C VAL A 8 -4.92 4.34 11.57
N PHE A 9 -3.70 4.23 11.05
CA PHE A 9 -3.01 5.30 10.33
C PHE A 9 -2.80 4.90 8.87
N ILE A 10 -3.27 5.73 7.93
CA ILE A 10 -3.19 5.46 6.49
C ILE A 10 -2.43 6.58 5.80
N THR A 11 -1.35 6.28 5.07
CA THR A 11 -0.68 7.26 4.22
C THR A 11 -1.37 7.41 2.86
N GLY A 12 -1.39 8.62 2.30
CA GLY A 12 -2.03 8.88 0.99
C GLY A 12 -3.56 8.72 1.02
N ALA A 13 -4.21 9.13 2.13
CA ALA A 13 -5.63 8.90 2.39
C ALA A 13 -6.55 10.07 2.00
N SER A 14 -6.09 11.02 1.18
CA SER A 14 -6.94 12.14 0.72
C SER A 14 -7.99 11.72 -0.31
N ARG A 15 -7.78 10.61 -1.03
CA ARG A 15 -8.64 10.11 -2.11
C ARG A 15 -8.35 8.64 -2.42
N GLY A 16 -9.07 8.10 -3.39
CA GLY A 16 -8.82 6.78 -3.96
C GLY A 16 -8.83 5.66 -2.90
N LEU A 17 -7.92 4.71 -3.07
CA LEU A 17 -7.85 3.52 -2.21
C LEU A 17 -7.56 3.88 -0.75
N GLY A 18 -6.70 4.88 -0.49
CA GLY A 18 -6.37 5.30 0.88
C GLY A 18 -7.58 5.87 1.63
N LEU A 19 -8.41 6.68 0.96
CA LEU A 19 -9.65 7.18 1.55
C LEU A 19 -10.65 6.05 1.79
N GLU A 20 -10.74 5.08 0.87
CA GLU A 20 -11.62 3.93 1.07
C GLU A 20 -11.16 3.06 2.25
N PHE A 21 -9.85 2.86 2.45
CA PHE A 21 -9.33 2.23 3.67
C PHE A 21 -9.79 2.96 4.93
N ALA A 22 -9.74 4.29 4.94
CA ALA A 22 -10.16 5.07 6.08
C ALA A 22 -11.67 4.93 6.36
N ARG A 23 -12.50 5.03 5.32
CA ARG A 23 -13.96 4.87 5.42
C ARG A 23 -14.37 3.48 5.90
N GLU A 24 -13.75 2.44 5.34
CA GLU A 24 -14.04 1.07 5.76
C GLU A 24 -13.55 0.77 7.17
N ALA A 25 -12.43 1.37 7.61
CA ALA A 25 -12.00 1.26 9.00
C ALA A 25 -13.04 1.83 9.97
N VAL A 26 -13.64 2.99 9.64
CA VAL A 26 -14.76 3.57 10.42
C VAL A 26 -15.95 2.62 10.44
N ARG A 27 -16.38 2.09 9.27
CA ARG A 27 -17.50 1.14 9.16
C ARG A 27 -17.28 -0.13 9.99
N ARG A 28 -16.02 -0.60 10.10
CA ARG A 28 -15.64 -1.77 10.91
C ARG A 28 -15.48 -1.47 12.40
N GLY A 29 -15.76 -0.25 12.83
CA GLY A 29 -15.70 0.13 14.24
C GLY A 29 -14.27 0.33 14.75
N ALA A 30 -13.36 0.84 13.92
CA ALA A 30 -12.08 1.33 14.40
C ALA A 30 -12.27 2.38 15.50
N LYS A 31 -11.44 2.33 16.53
CA LYS A 31 -11.49 3.31 17.63
C LYS A 31 -11.14 4.72 17.15
N LYS A 32 -10.19 4.80 16.20
CA LYS A 32 -9.71 6.06 15.63
C LYS A 32 -9.12 5.81 14.25
N VAL A 33 -9.32 6.75 13.35
CA VAL A 33 -8.76 6.68 11.99
C VAL A 33 -8.04 7.97 11.67
N TYR A 34 -6.76 7.86 11.38
CA TYR A 34 -5.92 8.95 10.92
C TYR A 34 -5.69 8.85 9.41
N ALA A 35 -6.08 9.89 8.69
CA ALA A 35 -5.86 10.02 7.26
C ALA A 35 -4.63 10.90 6.98
N GLY A 36 -3.51 10.26 6.70
CA GLY A 36 -2.26 10.92 6.36
C GLY A 36 -2.27 11.46 4.92
N MET A 37 -2.03 12.75 4.73
CA MET A 37 -2.03 13.40 3.41
C MET A 37 -1.17 14.67 3.39
N ARG A 38 -0.70 15.10 2.22
CA ARG A 38 0.15 16.30 2.08
C ARG A 38 -0.59 17.61 2.36
N ASN A 39 -1.85 17.70 1.96
CA ASN A 39 -2.69 18.88 2.20
C ASN A 39 -3.97 18.46 2.91
N ILE A 40 -4.18 18.98 4.12
CA ILE A 40 -5.36 18.71 4.95
C ILE A 40 -6.46 19.76 4.80
N THR A 41 -6.21 20.83 4.05
CA THR A 41 -7.17 21.93 3.88
C THR A 41 -8.42 21.43 3.19
N GLY A 42 -9.59 21.71 3.81
CA GLY A 42 -10.89 21.31 3.29
C GLY A 42 -11.21 19.82 3.40
N PHE A 43 -10.33 19.00 3.97
CA PHE A 43 -10.67 17.59 4.21
C PHE A 43 -11.67 17.47 5.36
N ASN A 44 -12.84 16.90 5.07
CA ASN A 44 -13.92 16.73 6.04
C ASN A 44 -14.65 15.40 5.79
N GLU A 45 -14.19 14.34 6.45
CA GLU A 45 -14.80 13.01 6.39
C GLU A 45 -15.20 12.57 7.79
N PRO A 46 -16.48 12.19 8.01
CA PRO A 46 -16.98 11.81 9.33
C PRO A 46 -16.18 10.67 9.97
N GLY A 47 -15.73 10.86 11.20
CA GLY A 47 -14.97 9.83 11.95
C GLY A 47 -13.51 9.66 11.53
N ILE A 48 -13.00 10.52 10.64
CA ILE A 48 -11.63 10.45 10.14
C ILE A 48 -10.88 11.74 10.47
N SER A 49 -9.74 11.62 11.13
CA SER A 49 -8.88 12.75 11.54
C SER A 49 -7.75 12.95 10.53
N PRO A 50 -7.68 14.07 9.81
CA PRO A 50 -6.58 14.33 8.89
C PRO A 50 -5.28 14.62 9.65
N ILE A 51 -4.16 14.10 9.13
CA ILE A 51 -2.81 14.43 9.59
C ILE A 51 -1.96 14.82 8.39
N GLN A 52 -1.28 15.95 8.49
CA GLN A 52 -0.34 16.35 7.45
C GLN A 52 0.90 15.45 7.46
N ILE A 53 1.18 14.83 6.33
CA ILE A 53 2.38 14.00 6.13
C ILE A 53 2.80 14.00 4.65
N ASP A 54 4.08 14.22 4.42
CA ASP A 54 4.76 13.90 3.17
C ASP A 54 5.70 12.73 3.42
N VAL A 55 5.51 11.61 2.73
CA VAL A 55 6.31 10.38 2.92
C VAL A 55 7.75 10.52 2.37
N THR A 56 8.04 11.61 1.66
CA THR A 56 9.38 11.95 1.19
C THR A 56 10.16 12.82 2.17
N ASP A 57 9.48 13.40 3.19
CA ASP A 57 10.06 14.27 4.21
C ASP A 57 10.12 13.61 5.59
N ARG A 58 11.32 13.34 6.09
CA ARG A 58 11.55 12.71 7.40
C ARG A 58 11.00 13.53 8.57
N ALA A 59 11.07 14.86 8.50
CA ALA A 59 10.56 15.73 9.57
C ALA A 59 9.03 15.68 9.62
N SER A 60 8.37 15.72 8.47
CA SER A 60 6.92 15.55 8.33
C SER A 60 6.46 14.19 8.87
N ILE A 61 7.18 13.11 8.54
CA ILE A 61 6.88 11.75 9.02
C ILE A 61 7.02 11.67 10.54
N ALA A 62 8.10 12.21 11.11
CA ALA A 62 8.33 12.20 12.55
C ALA A 62 7.25 12.97 13.33
N ALA A 63 6.82 14.13 12.80
CA ALA A 63 5.73 14.90 13.37
C ALA A 63 4.40 14.12 13.34
N ALA A 64 4.08 13.47 12.23
CA ALA A 64 2.88 12.65 12.09
C ALA A 64 2.89 11.45 13.05
N ALA A 65 4.01 10.73 13.17
CA ALA A 65 4.16 9.60 14.10
C ALA A 65 4.01 10.03 15.58
N LYS A 66 4.48 11.21 15.94
CA LYS A 66 4.30 11.77 17.29
C LYS A 66 2.83 12.06 17.59
N VAL A 67 2.07 12.62 16.65
CA VAL A 67 0.62 12.87 16.80
C VAL A 67 -0.16 11.56 16.87
N ALA A 68 0.23 10.57 16.07
CA ALA A 68 -0.45 9.28 15.96
C ALA A 68 0.23 8.17 16.79
N ALA A 69 0.78 8.50 17.97
CA ALA A 69 1.49 7.57 18.86
C ALA A 69 0.61 6.46 19.46
N ASP A 70 -0.71 6.53 19.27
CA ASP A 70 -1.66 5.49 19.65
C ASP A 70 -1.96 4.47 18.51
N THR A 71 -1.33 4.58 17.36
CA THR A 71 -1.54 3.70 16.20
C THR A 71 -1.27 2.22 16.53
N THR A 72 -2.18 1.36 16.11
CA THR A 72 -2.06 -0.11 16.18
C THR A 72 -2.06 -0.77 14.80
N LEU A 73 -2.59 -0.09 13.78
CA LEU A 73 -2.58 -0.54 12.38
C LEU A 73 -2.04 0.56 11.48
N LEU A 74 -0.87 0.32 10.88
CA LEU A 74 -0.27 1.20 9.89
C LEU A 74 -0.60 0.68 8.49
N ILE A 75 -1.06 1.57 7.59
CA ILE A 75 -1.29 1.26 6.18
C ILE A 75 -0.43 2.18 5.31
N ASN A 76 0.63 1.63 4.73
CA ASN A 76 1.48 2.28 3.75
C ASN A 76 0.80 2.18 2.37
N ASN A 77 -0.01 3.20 2.05
CA ASN A 77 -0.76 3.28 0.81
C ASN A 77 -0.24 4.38 -0.13
N ALA A 78 0.40 5.42 0.38
CA ALA A 78 0.92 6.50 -0.45
C ALA A 78 1.78 5.96 -1.59
N GLY A 79 1.50 6.44 -2.81
CA GLY A 79 2.21 6.02 -4.00
C GLY A 79 1.89 6.91 -5.20
N ILE A 80 2.80 6.94 -6.14
CA ILE A 80 2.69 7.62 -7.43
C ILE A 80 2.98 6.65 -8.56
N ALA A 81 2.45 6.94 -9.74
CA ALA A 81 2.76 6.25 -10.98
C ALA A 81 2.91 7.27 -12.11
N ALA A 82 3.76 6.98 -13.08
CA ALA A 82 3.87 7.72 -14.32
C ALA A 82 4.04 6.71 -15.47
N LEU A 83 3.49 7.06 -16.62
CA LEU A 83 3.67 6.31 -17.85
C LEU A 83 4.91 6.85 -18.56
N ILE A 84 5.70 5.96 -19.13
CA ILE A 84 6.84 6.25 -19.99
C ILE A 84 6.70 5.50 -21.32
N GLU A 85 7.45 5.86 -22.33
CA GLU A 85 7.40 5.15 -23.64
C GLU A 85 7.87 3.68 -23.52
N GLY A 86 8.83 3.42 -22.64
CA GLY A 86 9.35 2.07 -22.42
C GLY A 86 10.61 2.08 -21.55
N PRO A 87 11.19 0.91 -21.26
CA PRO A 87 12.30 0.79 -20.33
C PRO A 87 13.59 1.50 -20.77
N LEU A 88 13.72 1.82 -22.05
CA LEU A 88 14.87 2.55 -22.61
C LEU A 88 14.55 4.04 -22.90
N ALA A 89 13.41 4.56 -22.45
CA ALA A 89 13.07 5.97 -22.59
C ALA A 89 14.07 6.85 -21.80
N VAL A 90 14.32 8.04 -22.32
CA VAL A 90 15.35 8.97 -21.78
C VAL A 90 15.03 9.42 -20.35
N ASP A 91 13.77 9.44 -19.97
CA ASP A 91 13.29 9.86 -18.65
C ASP A 91 13.16 8.70 -17.64
N THR A 92 13.47 7.46 -18.05
CA THR A 92 13.33 6.26 -17.20
C THR A 92 14.05 6.43 -15.86
N GLU A 93 15.28 6.93 -15.85
CA GLU A 93 16.05 7.11 -14.62
C GLU A 93 15.39 8.17 -13.71
N THR A 94 15.05 9.33 -14.25
CA THR A 94 14.43 10.42 -13.48
C THR A 94 13.09 10.00 -12.88
N GLN A 95 12.25 9.33 -13.67
CA GLN A 95 10.97 8.79 -13.19
C GLN A 95 11.18 7.71 -12.12
N SER A 96 12.20 6.87 -12.29
CA SER A 96 12.55 5.84 -11.29
C SER A 96 12.94 6.48 -9.96
N GLN A 97 13.79 7.49 -9.94
CA GLN A 97 14.20 8.19 -8.73
C GLN A 97 12.99 8.74 -7.95
N GLN A 98 12.05 9.39 -8.62
CA GLN A 98 10.83 9.92 -8.00
C GLN A 98 9.93 8.82 -7.42
N MET A 99 9.76 7.72 -8.17
CA MET A 99 8.92 6.61 -7.73
C MET A 99 9.57 5.82 -6.59
N PHE A 100 10.89 5.63 -6.61
CA PHE A 100 11.60 5.03 -5.48
C PHE A 100 11.48 5.89 -4.23
N ASP A 101 11.60 7.20 -4.35
CA ASP A 101 11.50 8.10 -3.19
C ASP A 101 10.15 8.01 -2.49
N THR A 102 9.06 7.94 -3.25
CA THR A 102 7.71 7.83 -2.70
C THR A 102 7.32 6.38 -2.38
N ASN A 103 7.39 5.47 -3.37
CA ASN A 103 6.78 4.14 -3.31
C ASN A 103 7.61 3.13 -2.51
N TYR A 104 8.93 3.35 -2.40
CA TYR A 104 9.84 2.47 -1.67
C TYR A 104 10.40 3.16 -0.43
N TYR A 105 11.17 4.24 -0.59
CA TYR A 105 11.76 4.92 0.57
C TYR A 105 10.71 5.55 1.48
N GLY A 106 9.57 6.01 0.94
CA GLY A 106 8.43 6.44 1.73
C GLY A 106 7.92 5.34 2.65
N VAL A 107 7.73 4.12 2.12
CA VAL A 107 7.32 2.95 2.93
C VAL A 107 8.36 2.63 4.01
N VAL A 108 9.65 2.65 3.67
CA VAL A 108 10.74 2.41 4.61
C VAL A 108 10.75 3.45 5.73
N ARG A 109 10.74 4.75 5.40
CA ARG A 109 10.79 5.86 6.36
C ARG A 109 9.59 5.85 7.32
N VAL A 110 8.37 5.65 6.78
CA VAL A 110 7.15 5.59 7.59
C VAL A 110 7.18 4.37 8.51
N SER A 111 7.57 3.20 8.00
CA SER A 111 7.68 1.99 8.82
C SER A 111 8.70 2.16 9.95
N GLN A 112 9.86 2.78 9.69
CA GLN A 112 10.86 3.11 10.70
C GLN A 112 10.33 4.06 11.78
N ALA A 113 9.59 5.12 11.39
CA ALA A 113 9.07 6.09 12.34
C ALA A 113 7.95 5.51 13.24
N PHE A 114 7.19 4.56 12.72
CA PHE A 114 6.10 3.90 13.46
C PHE A 114 6.54 2.63 14.19
N GLU A 115 7.76 2.11 13.97
CA GLU A 115 8.24 0.88 14.60
C GLU A 115 8.09 0.92 16.13
N GLY A 116 8.62 1.96 16.77
CA GLY A 116 8.52 2.13 18.23
C GLY A 116 7.08 2.28 18.72
N VAL A 117 6.22 2.92 17.93
CA VAL A 117 4.78 3.06 18.24
C VAL A 117 4.08 1.71 18.23
N LEU A 118 4.38 0.85 17.23
CA LEU A 118 3.73 -0.45 17.05
C LEU A 118 4.28 -1.49 18.03
N THR A 119 5.59 -1.48 18.32
CA THR A 119 6.26 -2.47 19.16
C THR A 119 5.74 -2.51 20.59
N ILE A 120 5.27 -1.39 21.14
CA ILE A 120 4.72 -1.31 22.49
C ILE A 120 3.26 -1.76 22.57
N LYS A 121 2.64 -2.18 21.47
CA LYS A 121 1.24 -2.64 21.44
C LYS A 121 1.16 -4.16 21.56
N SER A 122 0.15 -4.65 22.24
CA SER A 122 -0.10 -6.10 22.37
C SER A 122 -0.50 -6.75 21.04
N HIS A 123 -1.13 -5.98 20.15
CA HIS A 123 -1.57 -6.41 18.83
C HIS A 123 -1.36 -5.27 17.84
N ALA A 124 -0.41 -5.42 16.94
CA ALA A 124 -0.12 -4.43 15.92
C ALA A 124 0.00 -5.07 14.53
N ALA A 125 -0.24 -4.27 13.49
CA ALA A 125 -0.04 -4.72 12.12
C ALA A 125 0.41 -3.60 11.19
N ILE A 126 1.05 -4.00 10.09
CA ILE A 126 1.39 -3.15 8.95
C ILE A 126 0.78 -3.76 7.70
N ILE A 127 0.08 -2.95 6.91
CA ILE A 127 -0.35 -3.29 5.55
C ILE A 127 0.47 -2.45 4.57
N ASN A 128 1.16 -3.10 3.64
CA ASN A 128 1.84 -2.43 2.54
C ASN A 128 1.05 -2.65 1.24
N VAL A 129 0.62 -1.55 0.62
CA VAL A 129 -0.09 -1.58 -0.66
C VAL A 129 0.92 -1.74 -1.79
N LEU A 130 0.96 -2.93 -2.35
CA LEU A 130 1.82 -3.34 -3.45
C LEU A 130 1.05 -3.30 -4.79
N SER A 131 1.44 -4.14 -5.75
CA SER A 131 0.77 -4.28 -7.04
C SER A 131 1.07 -5.64 -7.64
N ASP A 132 0.26 -6.09 -8.59
CA ASP A 132 0.50 -7.21 -9.47
C ASP A 132 1.71 -6.98 -10.41
N ILE A 133 2.02 -5.70 -10.66
CA ILE A 133 3.14 -5.25 -11.50
C ILE A 133 4.50 -5.82 -11.07
N VAL A 134 4.61 -6.26 -9.80
CA VAL A 134 5.84 -6.91 -9.29
C VAL A 134 6.09 -8.26 -9.96
N TRP A 135 5.07 -8.82 -10.60
CA TRP A 135 5.11 -10.10 -11.30
C TRP A 135 4.70 -10.01 -12.78
N LEU A 136 4.04 -8.91 -13.20
CA LEU A 136 3.52 -8.76 -14.56
C LEU A 136 4.28 -7.66 -15.31
N PRO A 137 5.04 -7.99 -16.37
CA PRO A 137 5.73 -6.98 -17.16
C PRO A 137 4.76 -6.04 -17.87
N ARG A 138 4.90 -4.74 -17.60
CA ARG A 138 4.25 -3.65 -18.33
C ARG A 138 5.30 -2.60 -18.67
N PRO A 139 5.93 -2.65 -19.86
CA PRO A 139 7.08 -1.81 -20.22
C PRO A 139 6.86 -0.31 -20.00
N TYR A 140 5.65 0.18 -20.25
CA TYR A 140 5.27 1.58 -20.04
C TYR A 140 5.15 2.00 -18.56
N LEU A 141 5.25 1.06 -17.62
CA LEU A 141 5.25 1.26 -16.17
C LEU A 141 6.58 0.81 -15.52
N THR A 142 7.67 0.71 -16.28
CA THR A 142 8.98 0.22 -15.77
C THR A 142 9.43 0.88 -14.46
N PRO A 143 9.43 2.22 -14.29
CA PRO A 143 9.81 2.86 -13.02
C PRO A 143 8.89 2.46 -11.86
N TYR A 144 7.60 2.39 -12.11
CA TYR A 144 6.62 1.99 -11.11
C TYR A 144 6.82 0.53 -10.69
N ALA A 145 6.99 -0.38 -11.67
CA ALA A 145 7.23 -1.79 -11.43
C ALA A 145 8.47 -2.01 -10.55
N ALA A 146 9.59 -1.36 -10.89
CA ALA A 146 10.82 -1.44 -10.12
C ALA A 146 10.63 -0.96 -8.67
N SER A 147 9.95 0.17 -8.47
CA SER A 147 9.68 0.71 -7.13
C SER A 147 8.77 -0.20 -6.28
N LYS A 148 7.75 -0.80 -6.89
CA LYS A 148 6.84 -1.74 -6.21
C LYS A 148 7.50 -3.10 -5.95
N ALA A 149 8.39 -3.57 -6.82
CA ALA A 149 9.19 -4.77 -6.58
C ALA A 149 10.15 -4.58 -5.39
N ALA A 150 10.79 -3.41 -5.29
CA ALA A 150 11.60 -3.04 -4.12
C ALA A 150 10.76 -3.00 -2.82
N ALA A 151 9.55 -2.40 -2.88
CA ALA A 151 8.64 -2.36 -1.74
C ALA A 151 8.14 -3.77 -1.34
N TRP A 152 7.90 -4.66 -2.32
CA TRP A 152 7.55 -6.06 -2.04
C TRP A 152 8.71 -6.80 -1.36
N SER A 153 9.93 -6.66 -1.87
CA SER A 153 11.11 -7.24 -1.23
C SER A 153 11.26 -6.75 0.22
N PHE A 154 11.15 -5.43 0.46
CA PHE A 154 11.17 -4.86 1.80
C PHE A 154 10.05 -5.41 2.69
N THR A 155 8.83 -5.56 2.18
CA THR A 155 7.68 -6.11 2.92
C THR A 155 7.98 -7.52 3.42
N ASN A 156 8.63 -8.35 2.60
CA ASN A 156 9.03 -9.70 2.98
C ASN A 156 10.09 -9.67 4.10
N GLN A 157 11.13 -8.83 3.98
CA GLN A 157 12.14 -8.68 5.03
C GLN A 157 11.53 -8.15 6.33
N LEU A 158 10.64 -7.15 6.22
CA LEU A 158 9.97 -6.56 7.37
C LEU A 158 9.13 -7.60 8.13
N ARG A 159 8.46 -8.51 7.42
CA ARG A 159 7.67 -9.61 8.00
C ARG A 159 8.53 -10.52 8.88
N PHE A 160 9.72 -10.90 8.41
CA PHE A 160 10.66 -11.71 9.19
C PHE A 160 11.21 -10.93 10.38
N HIS A 161 11.61 -9.69 10.18
CA HIS A 161 12.19 -8.84 11.24
C HIS A 161 11.22 -8.58 12.39
N LEU A 162 9.92 -8.37 12.08
CA LEU A 162 8.89 -8.02 13.06
C LEU A 162 8.17 -9.24 13.67
N LYS A 163 8.47 -10.45 13.20
CA LYS A 163 7.81 -11.67 13.68
C LYS A 163 7.93 -11.86 15.19
N GLU A 164 9.13 -11.70 15.73
CA GLU A 164 9.40 -11.86 17.16
C GLU A 164 8.82 -10.74 18.03
N ARG A 165 8.43 -9.63 17.39
CA ARG A 165 7.80 -8.47 18.04
C ARG A 165 6.26 -8.54 17.99
N ASN A 166 5.70 -9.66 17.51
CA ASN A 166 4.25 -9.85 17.33
C ASN A 166 3.56 -8.78 16.48
N ILE A 167 4.27 -8.17 15.53
CA ILE A 167 3.71 -7.26 14.57
C ILE A 167 3.42 -8.01 13.27
N HIS A 168 2.14 -8.09 12.92
CA HIS A 168 1.72 -8.77 11.69
C HIS A 168 1.98 -7.87 10.47
N VAL A 169 2.57 -8.43 9.40
CA VAL A 169 2.84 -7.69 8.15
C VAL A 169 2.11 -8.36 6.99
N LEU A 170 1.18 -7.62 6.38
CA LEU A 170 0.39 -8.05 5.23
C LEU A 170 0.78 -7.25 3.98
N GLY A 171 1.06 -7.94 2.88
CA GLY A 171 1.21 -7.36 1.54
C GLY A 171 -0.11 -7.44 0.76
N LEU A 172 -0.62 -6.29 0.31
CA LEU A 172 -1.77 -6.23 -0.60
C LEU A 172 -1.26 -6.14 -2.05
N HIS A 173 -1.56 -7.15 -2.86
CA HIS A 173 -1.33 -7.14 -4.29
C HIS A 173 -2.64 -6.93 -5.03
N VAL A 174 -2.65 -6.01 -5.98
CA VAL A 174 -3.83 -5.67 -6.79
C VAL A 174 -3.37 -5.11 -8.14
N GLY A 175 -4.12 -5.37 -9.19
CA GLY A 175 -3.96 -4.76 -10.51
C GLY A 175 -4.52 -3.34 -10.55
N PHE A 176 -5.22 -3.00 -11.63
CA PHE A 176 -5.84 -1.69 -11.76
C PHE A 176 -7.06 -1.56 -10.83
N VAL A 177 -7.09 -0.48 -10.05
CA VAL A 177 -8.21 -0.12 -9.16
C VAL A 177 -8.87 1.14 -9.69
N ASP A 178 -10.19 1.22 -9.68
CA ASP A 178 -10.93 2.40 -10.15
C ASP A 178 -10.73 3.59 -9.20
N THR A 179 -9.70 4.37 -9.49
CA THR A 179 -9.27 5.53 -8.72
C THR A 179 -8.70 6.60 -9.66
N ASP A 180 -8.44 7.79 -9.12
CA ASP A 180 -7.80 8.87 -9.89
C ASP A 180 -6.44 8.46 -10.47
N LEU A 181 -5.70 7.56 -9.81
CA LEU A 181 -4.39 7.10 -10.28
C LEU A 181 -4.48 6.34 -11.62
N THR A 182 -5.60 5.72 -11.90
CA THR A 182 -5.87 4.91 -13.10
C THR A 182 -6.87 5.58 -14.04
N LYS A 183 -7.19 6.86 -13.79
CA LYS A 183 -8.10 7.63 -14.65
C LYS A 183 -7.52 7.71 -16.07
N GLY A 184 -8.36 7.47 -17.06
CA GLY A 184 -7.96 7.50 -18.49
C GLY A 184 -7.31 6.19 -18.99
N ILE A 185 -7.05 5.21 -18.13
CA ILE A 185 -6.63 3.88 -18.57
C ILE A 185 -7.88 3.02 -18.81
N ASP A 186 -8.06 2.56 -20.03
CA ASP A 186 -9.24 1.75 -20.45
C ASP A 186 -8.92 0.26 -20.33
N VAL A 187 -9.06 -0.25 -19.11
CA VAL A 187 -8.89 -1.67 -18.76
C VAL A 187 -9.88 -2.04 -17.64
N PRO A 188 -10.21 -3.32 -17.46
CA PRO A 188 -10.98 -3.76 -16.31
C PRO A 188 -10.32 -3.34 -15.00
N LYS A 189 -11.08 -2.74 -14.09
CA LYS A 189 -10.59 -2.22 -12.81
C LYS A 189 -11.34 -2.86 -11.65
N ALA A 190 -10.61 -3.15 -10.58
CA ALA A 190 -11.20 -3.59 -9.34
C ALA A 190 -11.89 -2.42 -8.61
N SER A 191 -13.00 -2.71 -7.93
CA SER A 191 -13.68 -1.73 -7.05
C SER A 191 -12.79 -1.44 -5.83
N PRO A 192 -12.52 -0.15 -5.48
CA PRO A 192 -11.79 0.21 -4.26
C PRO A 192 -12.40 -0.41 -3.00
N ASN A 193 -13.72 -0.44 -2.90
CA ASN A 193 -14.44 -1.03 -1.77
C ASN A 193 -14.16 -2.52 -1.63
N ASP A 194 -14.21 -3.29 -2.74
CA ASP A 194 -13.97 -4.73 -2.71
C ASP A 194 -12.51 -5.05 -2.36
N VAL A 195 -11.57 -4.27 -2.89
CA VAL A 195 -10.13 -4.40 -2.57
C VAL A 195 -9.90 -4.20 -1.07
N VAL A 196 -10.45 -3.14 -0.50
CA VAL A 196 -10.29 -2.83 0.92
C VAL A 196 -10.95 -3.86 1.82
N ARG A 197 -12.18 -4.27 1.50
CA ARG A 197 -12.90 -5.32 2.27
C ARG A 197 -12.09 -6.61 2.31
N LYS A 198 -11.65 -7.12 1.15
CA LYS A 198 -10.82 -8.32 1.06
C LYS A 198 -9.51 -8.18 1.83
N THR A 199 -8.91 -6.99 1.83
CA THR A 199 -7.67 -6.72 2.56
C THR A 199 -7.86 -6.80 4.07
N TYR A 200 -8.90 -6.17 4.61
CA TYR A 200 -9.21 -6.26 6.03
C TYR A 200 -9.67 -7.65 6.46
N ASP A 201 -10.40 -8.37 5.60
CA ASP A 201 -10.78 -9.78 5.87
C ASP A 201 -9.54 -10.69 5.90
N ALA A 202 -8.57 -10.47 5.01
CA ALA A 202 -7.29 -11.17 5.02
C ALA A 202 -6.46 -10.86 6.28
N LEU A 203 -6.45 -9.59 6.72
CA LEU A 203 -5.80 -9.18 7.97
C LEU A 203 -6.43 -9.89 9.18
N ALA A 204 -7.76 -9.92 9.26
CA ALA A 204 -8.51 -10.61 10.32
C ALA A 204 -8.22 -12.11 10.32
N ALA A 205 -8.10 -12.72 9.14
CA ALA A 205 -7.74 -14.14 8.97
C ALA A 205 -6.25 -14.43 9.19
N GLY A 206 -5.42 -13.45 9.55
CA GLY A 206 -3.99 -13.65 9.80
C GLY A 206 -3.16 -13.96 8.55
N LYS A 207 -3.65 -13.62 7.35
CA LYS A 207 -2.93 -13.85 6.08
C LYS A 207 -1.77 -12.86 5.94
N SER A 208 -0.66 -13.33 5.40
CA SER A 208 0.53 -12.49 5.14
C SER A 208 0.50 -11.78 3.77
N GLU A 209 -0.31 -12.27 2.84
CA GLU A 209 -0.54 -11.67 1.51
C GLU A 209 -2.01 -11.79 1.13
N VAL A 210 -2.48 -10.84 0.34
CA VAL A 210 -3.79 -10.89 -0.30
C VAL A 210 -3.69 -10.44 -1.75
N MET A 211 -4.24 -11.23 -2.66
CA MET A 211 -4.48 -10.90 -4.06
C MET A 211 -5.93 -10.42 -4.16
N ALA A 212 -6.11 -9.10 -4.27
CA ALA A 212 -7.43 -8.50 -4.09
C ALA A 212 -8.35 -8.64 -5.31
N ASP A 213 -7.81 -8.95 -6.49
CA ASP A 213 -8.56 -9.19 -7.73
C ASP A 213 -8.22 -10.55 -8.35
N LYS A 214 -9.06 -10.97 -9.31
CA LYS A 214 -8.95 -12.27 -9.95
C LYS A 214 -7.68 -12.39 -10.80
N GLY A 215 -7.33 -11.33 -11.56
CA GLY A 215 -6.14 -11.33 -12.42
C GLY A 215 -4.87 -11.50 -11.62
N THR A 216 -4.74 -10.74 -10.53
CA THR A 216 -3.60 -10.85 -9.60
C THR A 216 -3.51 -12.25 -8.98
N ALA A 217 -4.64 -12.87 -8.62
CA ALA A 217 -4.64 -14.24 -8.07
C ALA A 217 -4.20 -15.28 -9.10
N VAL A 218 -4.66 -15.16 -10.35
CA VAL A 218 -4.22 -16.03 -11.46
C VAL A 218 -2.71 -15.85 -11.68
N LEU A 219 -2.24 -14.63 -11.82
CA LEU A 219 -0.82 -14.34 -12.02
C LEU A 219 0.04 -14.94 -10.89
N LYS A 220 -0.36 -14.75 -9.63
CA LYS A 220 0.35 -15.35 -8.48
C LYS A 220 0.48 -16.87 -8.61
N SER A 221 -0.55 -17.56 -9.08
CA SER A 221 -0.54 -19.03 -9.23
C SER A 221 0.44 -19.52 -10.29
N THR A 222 0.83 -18.68 -11.24
CA THR A 222 1.77 -19.04 -12.32
C THR A 222 3.24 -18.88 -11.95
N LEU A 223 3.57 -18.29 -10.79
CA LEU A 223 4.98 -18.00 -10.45
C LEU A 223 5.85 -19.23 -10.30
N ALA A 224 5.28 -20.38 -9.98
CA ALA A 224 5.98 -21.65 -9.85
C ALA A 224 5.80 -22.58 -11.08
N ALA A 225 5.19 -22.09 -12.17
CA ALA A 225 5.05 -22.84 -13.40
C ALA A 225 6.39 -22.98 -14.12
N GLU A 226 6.54 -23.99 -15.00
CA GLU A 226 7.72 -24.19 -15.85
C GLU A 226 8.01 -22.94 -16.71
N VAL A 227 6.93 -22.30 -17.22
CA VAL A 227 6.99 -20.97 -17.85
C VAL A 227 6.17 -20.01 -16.99
N PRO A 228 6.82 -19.24 -16.09
CA PRO A 228 6.10 -18.33 -15.20
C PRO A 228 5.43 -17.18 -15.94
N GLY A 229 4.37 -16.60 -15.34
CA GLY A 229 3.63 -15.50 -15.92
C GLY A 229 4.42 -14.20 -16.13
N TYR A 230 5.59 -14.05 -15.51
CA TYR A 230 6.49 -12.93 -15.81
C TYR A 230 7.32 -13.14 -17.10
N ILE A 231 7.35 -14.34 -17.64
CA ILE A 231 7.96 -14.66 -18.97
C ILE A 231 6.87 -14.63 -20.05
N VAL A 232 5.75 -15.33 -19.80
CA VAL A 232 4.59 -15.35 -20.69
C VAL A 232 3.35 -15.06 -19.84
N PRO A 233 2.84 -13.80 -19.88
CA PRO A 233 1.64 -13.43 -19.12
C PRO A 233 0.45 -14.31 -19.48
N PRO A 234 -0.38 -14.73 -18.50
CA PRO A 234 -1.61 -15.45 -18.77
C PRO A 234 -2.60 -14.59 -19.55
N ASP A 235 -3.44 -15.22 -20.39
CA ASP A 235 -4.49 -14.52 -21.13
C ASP A 235 -5.47 -13.81 -20.16
N GLY A 236 -5.80 -12.58 -20.47
CA GLY A 236 -6.78 -11.79 -19.73
C GLY A 236 -6.29 -11.22 -18.38
N VAL A 237 -4.98 -11.15 -18.18
CA VAL A 237 -4.34 -10.50 -17.01
C VAL A 237 -3.69 -9.18 -17.37
#